data_9627d3d69a960f2d03893a98d597e863
#
_entry.id   9627d3d69a960f2d03893a98d597e863
#
_cell.length_a   1.000
_cell.length_b   1.000
_cell.length_c   1.000
_cell.angle_alpha   90.00
_cell.angle_beta   90.00
_cell.angle_gamma   90.00
#
_symmetry.space_group_name_H-M   'P 1'
#
loop_
_entity.id
_entity.type
_entity.pdbx_description
1 polymer ?
#
loop_
_entity_poly.entity_id
_entity_poly.type
_entity_poly.pdbx_seq_one_letter_code
_entity_poly.pdbx_strand_id
1 'polypeptide(L)'
;MARWIRLGACEPHEFEELYSRLAAAQARSAAPALLWAQAQTHYLFALIAPRRLAPGRVSRWMSWALAPAVATYRQFGLAAYLQDEAMWLHGHRIAASSVRAIGECAVVASSFLLQFPAKCVAVPSRDLEDAFRLRLEAQHGWQFDHSWPTEPERRFRQVPSFS
;
A
#
# COMPACT_ATOMS: atom_id res chain seq x y z
N MET A 1 12.62 1.80 11.93
CA MET A 1 11.41 1.03 12.20
C MET A 1 10.27 1.53 11.32
N ALA A 2 9.52 0.64 10.72
CA ALA A 2 8.46 1.00 9.80
C ALA A 2 7.10 1.01 10.53
N ARG A 3 6.15 1.80 10.02
CA ARG A 3 4.83 1.98 10.63
C ARG A 3 3.76 1.27 9.80
N TRP A 4 2.94 0.47 10.44
CA TRP A 4 1.75 -0.12 9.81
C TRP A 4 0.51 0.59 10.34
N ILE A 5 -0.17 1.33 9.47
CA ILE A 5 -1.27 2.20 9.86
C ILE A 5 -2.57 1.69 9.24
N ARG A 6 -3.49 1.21 10.06
CA ARG A 6 -4.82 0.80 9.62
C ARG A 6 -5.77 1.99 9.68
N LEU A 7 -6.50 2.19 8.60
CA LEU A 7 -7.48 3.29 8.50
C LEU A 7 -8.93 2.82 8.56
N GLY A 8 -9.18 1.51 8.57
CA GLY A 8 -10.54 0.96 8.56
C GLY A 8 -11.22 1.10 7.20
N ALA A 9 -12.53 1.34 7.20
CA ALA A 9 -13.29 1.54 5.98
C ALA A 9 -12.95 2.89 5.34
N CYS A 10 -12.73 2.91 4.03
CA CYS A 10 -12.29 4.11 3.33
C CYS A 10 -12.66 4.02 1.85
N GLU A 11 -13.20 5.10 1.29
CA GLU A 11 -13.39 5.18 -0.15
C GLU A 11 -12.06 5.43 -0.86
N PRO A 12 -11.88 4.95 -2.11
CA PRO A 12 -10.60 5.11 -2.81
C PRO A 12 -10.10 6.55 -2.90
N HIS A 13 -10.98 7.51 -3.15
CA HIS A 13 -10.57 8.91 -3.25
C HIS A 13 -10.18 9.51 -1.89
N GLU A 14 -10.84 9.10 -0.80
CA GLU A 14 -10.44 9.49 0.55
C GLU A 14 -9.07 8.91 0.90
N PHE A 15 -8.84 7.66 0.51
CA PHE A 15 -7.56 6.99 0.74
C PHE A 15 -6.43 7.73 0.03
N GLU A 16 -6.64 8.12 -1.23
CA GLU A 16 -5.64 8.88 -1.98
C GLU A 16 -5.33 10.22 -1.32
N GLU A 17 -6.33 10.93 -0.83
CA GLU A 17 -6.12 12.17 -0.08
C GLU A 17 -5.30 11.92 1.20
N LEU A 18 -5.64 10.87 1.93
CA LEU A 18 -4.97 10.55 3.19
C LEU A 18 -3.51 10.20 2.97
N TYR A 19 -3.20 9.31 2.02
CA TYR A 19 -1.80 8.95 1.82
C TYR A 19 -0.99 10.12 1.23
N SER A 20 -1.61 10.94 0.39
CA SER A 20 -0.92 12.11 -0.18
C SER A 20 -0.54 13.12 0.92
N ARG A 21 -1.46 13.38 1.84
CA ARG A 21 -1.23 14.30 2.94
C ARG A 21 -0.23 13.75 3.95
N LEU A 22 -0.34 12.46 4.26
CA LEU A 22 0.61 11.81 5.15
C LEU A 22 2.02 11.86 4.57
N ALA A 23 2.16 11.58 3.27
CA ALA A 23 3.45 11.66 2.59
C ALA A 23 4.02 13.08 2.60
N ALA A 24 3.16 14.09 2.36
CA ALA A 24 3.60 15.49 2.38
C ALA A 24 4.07 15.94 3.75
N ALA A 25 3.55 15.35 4.82
CA ALA A 25 3.91 15.70 6.19
C ALA A 25 5.19 15.01 6.67
N GLN A 26 5.73 14.03 5.93
CA GLN A 26 6.89 13.27 6.38
C GLN A 26 8.19 14.03 6.19
N ALA A 27 9.05 13.99 7.21
CA ALA A 27 10.40 14.49 7.12
C ALA A 27 11.30 13.50 6.36
N ARG A 28 12.44 14.01 5.86
CA ARG A 28 13.44 13.18 5.18
C ARG A 28 13.92 12.00 6.03
N SER A 29 13.96 12.15 7.35
CA SER A 29 14.38 11.13 8.30
C SER A 29 13.26 10.22 8.78
N ALA A 30 12.03 10.38 8.27
CA ALA A 30 10.90 9.59 8.71
C ALA A 30 11.08 8.10 8.41
N ALA A 31 10.45 7.26 9.22
CA ALA A 31 10.39 5.83 8.95
C ALA A 31 9.41 5.55 7.81
N PRO A 32 9.59 4.44 7.06
CA PRO A 32 8.59 4.03 6.09
C PRO A 32 7.25 3.76 6.76
N ALA A 33 6.16 3.98 6.03
CA ALA A 33 4.81 3.70 6.51
C ALA A 33 4.03 2.94 5.44
N LEU A 34 3.23 1.97 5.89
CA LEU A 34 2.25 1.29 5.05
C LEU A 34 0.86 1.65 5.58
N LEU A 35 0.05 2.27 4.73
CA LEU A 35 -1.34 2.53 5.04
C LEU A 35 -2.18 1.39 4.49
N TRP A 36 -3.13 0.92 5.30
CA TRP A 36 -4.02 -0.18 4.96
C TRP A 36 -5.46 0.23 5.25
N ALA A 37 -6.33 0.05 4.26
CA ALA A 37 -7.75 0.37 4.40
C ALA A 37 -8.59 -0.66 3.67
N GLN A 38 -9.88 -0.68 3.94
CA GLN A 38 -10.82 -1.54 3.26
C GLN A 38 -11.86 -0.70 2.52
N ALA A 39 -11.91 -0.86 1.20
CA ALA A 39 -12.96 -0.33 0.36
C ALA A 39 -14.01 -1.42 0.09
N GLN A 40 -14.98 -1.12 -0.75
CA GLN A 40 -16.10 -2.03 -1.01
C GLN A 40 -15.67 -3.36 -1.63
N THR A 41 -14.73 -3.32 -2.57
CA THR A 41 -14.31 -4.50 -3.35
C THR A 41 -12.83 -4.84 -3.21
N HIS A 42 -12.06 -4.01 -2.49
CA HIS A 42 -10.62 -4.13 -2.41
C HIS A 42 -10.09 -3.74 -1.03
N TYR A 43 -8.99 -4.35 -0.63
CA TYR A 43 -8.12 -3.77 0.38
C TYR A 43 -7.20 -2.76 -0.32
N LEU A 44 -7.13 -1.56 0.21
CA LEU A 44 -6.29 -0.50 -0.33
C LEU A 44 -5.01 -0.41 0.49
N PHE A 45 -3.88 -0.23 -0.17
CA PHE A 45 -2.64 0.02 0.54
C PHE A 45 -1.80 1.07 -0.16
N ALA A 46 -1.00 1.77 0.63
CA ALA A 46 -0.02 2.72 0.11
C ALA A 46 1.27 2.58 0.91
N LEU A 47 2.35 2.33 0.19
CA LEU A 47 3.68 2.33 0.77
C LEU A 47 4.26 3.74 0.62
N ILE A 48 4.57 4.36 1.75
CA ILE A 48 5.15 5.70 1.82
C ILE A 48 6.54 5.55 2.42
N ALA A 49 7.56 5.78 1.63
CA ALA A 49 8.94 5.64 2.07
C ALA A 49 9.75 6.87 1.74
N PRO A 50 10.64 7.30 2.64
CA PRO A 50 11.60 8.34 2.29
C PRO A 50 12.36 7.97 1.02
N ARG A 51 12.59 8.94 0.14
CA ARG A 51 13.24 8.69 -1.16
C ARG A 51 14.62 8.05 -1.01
N ARG A 52 15.33 8.31 0.09
CA ARG A 52 16.62 7.68 0.38
C ARG A 52 16.54 6.15 0.49
N LEU A 53 15.37 5.60 0.81
CA LEU A 53 15.15 4.16 0.96
C LEU A 53 14.62 3.52 -0.33
N ALA A 54 14.13 4.31 -1.26
CA ALA A 54 13.61 3.84 -2.53
C ALA A 54 14.72 3.72 -3.58
N PRO A 55 14.53 2.92 -4.63
CA PRO A 55 15.48 2.88 -5.74
C PRO A 55 15.70 4.28 -6.34
N GLY A 56 16.90 4.54 -6.86
CA GLY A 56 17.23 5.84 -7.42
C GLY A 56 16.42 6.22 -8.65
N ARG A 57 15.90 5.24 -9.39
CA ARG A 57 15.07 5.46 -10.58
C ARG A 57 13.60 5.26 -10.24
N VAL A 58 12.78 6.25 -10.52
CA VAL A 58 11.33 6.21 -10.30
C VAL A 58 10.69 5.03 -11.04
N SER A 59 11.20 4.67 -12.21
CA SER A 59 10.72 3.54 -12.99
C SER A 59 10.84 2.19 -12.27
N ARG A 60 11.63 2.11 -11.22
CA ARG A 60 11.81 0.88 -10.42
C ARG A 60 10.96 0.87 -9.14
N TRP A 61 10.33 1.97 -8.82
CA TRP A 61 9.55 2.08 -7.57
C TRP A 61 8.39 1.10 -7.54
N MET A 62 7.71 0.91 -8.66
CA MET A 62 6.56 0.01 -8.70
C MET A 62 6.94 -1.44 -8.36
N SER A 63 7.90 -2.02 -9.07
CA SER A 63 8.31 -3.39 -8.79
C SER A 63 8.91 -3.53 -7.40
N TRP A 64 9.66 -2.53 -6.96
CA TRP A 64 10.22 -2.50 -5.61
C TRP A 64 9.14 -2.55 -4.53
N ALA A 65 8.05 -1.81 -4.70
CA ALA A 65 6.98 -1.74 -3.71
C ALA A 65 5.96 -2.87 -3.86
N LEU A 66 5.70 -3.35 -5.08
CA LEU A 66 4.62 -4.28 -5.36
C LEU A 66 5.06 -5.75 -5.51
N ALA A 67 6.36 -6.03 -5.61
CA ALA A 67 6.83 -7.41 -5.62
C ALA A 67 6.36 -8.21 -4.40
N PRO A 68 6.33 -7.65 -3.17
CA PRO A 68 5.74 -8.34 -2.03
C PRO A 68 4.24 -8.63 -2.18
N ALA A 69 3.48 -7.74 -2.84
CA ALA A 69 2.07 -7.96 -3.10
C ALA A 69 1.85 -9.13 -4.06
N VAL A 70 2.64 -9.19 -5.13
CA VAL A 70 2.63 -10.32 -6.06
C VAL A 70 2.99 -11.62 -5.35
N ALA A 71 4.02 -11.61 -4.52
CA ALA A 71 4.42 -12.79 -3.75
C ALA A 71 3.32 -13.23 -2.78
N THR A 72 2.58 -12.28 -2.22
CA THR A 72 1.43 -12.57 -1.35
C THR A 72 0.33 -13.29 -2.12
N TYR A 73 -0.05 -12.79 -3.29
CA TYR A 73 -1.02 -13.48 -4.14
C TYR A 73 -0.59 -14.92 -4.46
N ARG A 74 0.68 -15.09 -4.82
CA ARG A 74 1.23 -16.40 -5.15
C ARG A 74 1.23 -17.36 -3.96
N GLN A 75 1.43 -16.84 -2.76
CA GLN A 75 1.35 -17.64 -1.54
C GLN A 75 -0.07 -18.24 -1.34
N PHE A 76 -1.09 -17.53 -1.79
CA PHE A 76 -2.49 -18.00 -1.73
C PHE A 76 -2.92 -18.74 -3.01
N GLY A 77 -1.98 -19.11 -3.86
CA GLY A 77 -2.25 -19.93 -5.04
C GLY A 77 -2.67 -19.16 -6.29
N LEU A 78 -2.52 -17.84 -6.29
CA LEU A 78 -2.85 -17.01 -7.45
C LEU A 78 -1.57 -16.57 -8.16
N ALA A 79 -1.45 -16.90 -9.44
CA ALA A 79 -0.27 -16.58 -10.26
C ALA A 79 -0.33 -15.12 -10.76
N ALA A 80 -0.35 -14.18 -9.83
CA ALA A 80 -0.35 -12.75 -10.17
C ALA A 80 1.01 -12.33 -10.73
N TYR A 81 1.01 -11.29 -11.55
CA TYR A 81 2.22 -10.71 -12.12
C TYR A 81 2.07 -9.21 -12.33
N LEU A 82 3.20 -8.50 -12.42
CA LEU A 82 3.25 -7.07 -12.70
C LEU A 82 3.47 -6.83 -14.19
N GLN A 83 2.66 -5.96 -14.78
CA GLN A 83 2.82 -5.50 -16.15
C GLN A 83 2.11 -4.16 -16.33
N ASP A 84 2.74 -3.23 -17.05
CA ASP A 84 2.14 -1.95 -17.43
C ASP A 84 1.50 -1.21 -16.24
N GLU A 85 2.28 -1.07 -15.16
CA GLU A 85 1.89 -0.33 -13.95
C GLU A 85 0.64 -0.90 -13.27
N ALA A 86 0.40 -2.19 -13.38
CA ALA A 86 -0.74 -2.86 -12.77
C ALA A 86 -0.39 -4.29 -12.36
N MET A 87 -1.22 -4.85 -11.50
CA MET A 87 -1.18 -6.28 -11.18
C MET A 87 -2.24 -7.01 -12.01
N TRP A 88 -1.84 -8.15 -12.55
CA TRP A 88 -2.65 -8.95 -13.46
C TRP A 88 -2.76 -10.38 -12.97
N LEU A 89 -3.88 -11.01 -13.31
CA LEU A 89 -4.14 -12.43 -13.06
C LEU A 89 -4.90 -13.00 -14.24
N HIS A 90 -4.34 -14.02 -14.88
CA HIS A 90 -4.95 -14.70 -16.05
C HIS A 90 -5.37 -13.71 -17.15
N GLY A 91 -4.53 -12.72 -17.44
CA GLY A 91 -4.80 -11.74 -18.47
C GLY A 91 -5.79 -10.63 -18.06
N HIS A 92 -6.27 -10.64 -16.83
CA HIS A 92 -7.16 -9.60 -16.30
C HIS A 92 -6.42 -8.71 -15.31
N ARG A 93 -6.60 -7.40 -15.44
CA ARG A 93 -6.05 -6.46 -14.48
C ARG A 93 -6.85 -6.55 -13.17
N ILE A 94 -6.19 -6.90 -12.08
CA ILE A 94 -6.82 -7.05 -10.77
C ILE A 94 -6.57 -5.88 -9.86
N ALA A 95 -5.58 -5.04 -10.16
CA ALA A 95 -5.32 -3.82 -9.40
C ALA A 95 -4.60 -2.81 -10.26
N ALA A 96 -5.10 -1.58 -10.29
CA ALA A 96 -4.36 -0.43 -10.79
C ALA A 96 -3.40 0.05 -9.71
N SER A 97 -2.28 0.61 -10.12
CA SER A 97 -1.28 1.11 -9.20
C SER A 97 -0.89 2.54 -9.54
N SER A 98 -0.49 3.28 -8.52
CA SER A 98 -0.08 4.67 -8.64
C SER A 98 1.31 4.83 -8.06
N VAL A 99 2.20 5.49 -8.79
CA VAL A 99 3.56 5.79 -8.36
C VAL A 99 3.75 7.29 -8.39
N ARG A 100 4.09 7.88 -7.25
CA ARG A 100 4.22 9.34 -7.14
C ARG A 100 5.39 9.69 -6.23
N ALA A 101 6.02 10.82 -6.53
CA ALA A 101 6.94 11.49 -5.61
C ALA A 101 6.15 12.60 -4.92
N ILE A 102 6.04 12.56 -3.60
CA ILE A 102 5.32 13.56 -2.80
C ILE A 102 6.27 14.04 -1.71
N GLY A 103 6.67 15.31 -1.78
CA GLY A 103 7.64 15.85 -0.84
C GLY A 103 8.93 15.04 -0.83
N GLU A 104 9.34 14.58 0.33
CA GLU A 104 10.55 13.77 0.51
C GLU A 104 10.30 12.25 0.37
N CYS A 105 9.12 11.85 -0.12
CA CYS A 105 8.72 10.46 -0.15
C CYS A 105 8.48 9.92 -1.55
N ALA A 106 8.79 8.63 -1.70
CA ALA A 106 8.27 7.78 -2.76
C ALA A 106 6.97 7.15 -2.27
N VAL A 107 5.92 7.24 -3.07
CA VAL A 107 4.59 6.73 -2.72
C VAL A 107 4.12 5.78 -3.80
N VAL A 108 3.86 4.53 -3.41
CA VAL A 108 3.30 3.52 -4.31
C VAL A 108 2.02 2.99 -3.68
N ALA A 109 0.91 3.21 -4.35
CA ALA A 109 -0.41 2.77 -3.91
C ALA A 109 -0.96 1.71 -4.84
N SER A 110 -1.65 0.73 -4.29
CA SER A 110 -2.33 -0.31 -5.05
C SER A 110 -3.42 -0.95 -4.19
N SER A 111 -3.84 -2.15 -4.54
CA SER A 111 -4.93 -2.82 -3.83
C SER A 111 -4.83 -4.33 -3.95
N PHE A 112 -5.53 -5.03 -3.04
CA PHE A 112 -5.80 -6.45 -3.13
C PHE A 112 -7.29 -6.66 -3.31
N LEU A 113 -7.66 -7.69 -4.07
CA LEU A 113 -9.05 -8.10 -4.17
C LEU A 113 -9.56 -8.65 -2.83
N LEU A 114 -10.78 -8.29 -2.43
CA LEU A 114 -11.44 -8.88 -1.26
C LEU A 114 -11.80 -10.34 -1.51
N GLN A 115 -12.18 -10.67 -2.74
CA GLN A 115 -12.54 -12.03 -3.15
C GLN A 115 -11.66 -12.47 -4.30
N PHE A 116 -11.00 -13.60 -4.14
CA PHE A 116 -10.14 -14.15 -5.20
C PHE A 116 -11.01 -14.88 -6.23
N PRO A 117 -10.90 -14.50 -7.53
CA PRO A 117 -11.87 -14.92 -8.53
C PRO A 117 -11.87 -16.40 -8.90
N ALA A 118 -10.76 -17.11 -8.73
CA ALA A 118 -10.63 -18.46 -9.31
C ALA A 118 -11.25 -19.57 -8.49
N LYS A 119 -11.51 -19.38 -7.20
CA LYS A 119 -12.00 -20.45 -6.31
C LYS A 119 -13.06 -20.00 -5.31
N CYS A 120 -13.52 -18.77 -5.40
CA CYS A 120 -14.45 -18.16 -4.45
C CYS A 120 -14.06 -18.36 -2.97
N VAL A 121 -12.78 -18.56 -2.71
CA VAL A 121 -12.29 -18.72 -1.35
C VAL A 121 -11.95 -17.34 -0.84
N ALA A 122 -12.74 -16.84 0.09
CA ALA A 122 -12.39 -15.64 0.82
C ALA A 122 -11.20 -15.95 1.70
N VAL A 123 -10.07 -15.33 1.44
CA VAL A 123 -8.94 -15.37 2.35
C VAL A 123 -9.27 -14.43 3.51
N PRO A 124 -9.19 -14.89 4.78
CA PRO A 124 -9.41 -14.00 5.90
C PRO A 124 -8.52 -12.77 5.80
N SER A 125 -9.12 -11.60 6.00
CA SER A 125 -8.44 -10.31 5.92
C SER A 125 -7.13 -10.29 6.71
N ARG A 126 -7.17 -10.88 7.91
CA ARG A 126 -6.03 -10.93 8.80
C ARG A 126 -4.87 -11.74 8.21
N ASP A 127 -5.19 -12.87 7.58
CA ASP A 127 -4.17 -13.73 6.98
C ASP A 127 -3.51 -13.05 5.78
N LEU A 128 -4.30 -12.35 4.97
CA LEU A 128 -3.79 -11.60 3.84
C LEU A 128 -2.88 -10.45 4.29
N GLU A 129 -3.33 -9.70 5.26
CA GLU A 129 -2.57 -8.57 5.81
C GLU A 129 -1.26 -9.03 6.45
N ASP A 130 -1.30 -10.09 7.24
CA ASP A 130 -0.11 -10.65 7.89
C ASP A 130 0.89 -11.19 6.86
N ALA A 131 0.41 -11.89 5.84
CA ALA A 131 1.25 -12.41 4.78
C ALA A 131 1.93 -11.29 4.00
N PHE A 132 1.20 -10.24 3.67
CA PHE A 132 1.75 -9.08 2.96
C PHE A 132 2.80 -8.36 3.80
N ARG A 133 2.51 -8.13 5.07
CA ARG A 133 3.46 -7.51 5.99
C ARG A 133 4.76 -8.29 6.07
N LEU A 134 4.68 -9.61 6.22
CA LEU A 134 5.87 -10.47 6.29
C LEU A 134 6.68 -10.43 5.00
N ARG A 135 6.01 -10.36 3.85
CA ARG A 135 6.71 -10.24 2.55
C ARG A 135 7.40 -8.90 2.39
N LEU A 136 6.77 -7.82 2.84
CA LEU A 136 7.39 -6.50 2.86
C LEU A 136 8.61 -6.46 3.77
N GLU A 137 8.49 -7.02 4.96
CA GLU A 137 9.59 -7.08 5.92
C GLU A 137 10.77 -7.87 5.36
N ALA A 138 10.50 -9.01 4.74
CA ALA A 138 11.54 -9.87 4.18
C ALA A 138 12.25 -9.20 2.99
N GLN A 139 11.52 -8.53 2.11
CA GLN A 139 12.11 -7.92 0.93
C GLN A 139 12.91 -6.66 1.25
N HIS A 140 12.43 -5.84 2.16
CA HIS A 140 13.04 -4.54 2.44
C HIS A 140 13.96 -4.54 3.66
N GLY A 141 13.95 -5.60 4.45
CA GLY A 141 14.71 -5.64 5.69
C GLY A 141 14.13 -4.73 6.78
N TRP A 142 12.87 -4.36 6.66
CA TRP A 142 12.18 -3.53 7.64
C TRP A 142 11.45 -4.40 8.65
N GLN A 143 11.07 -3.79 9.77
CA GLN A 143 10.17 -4.38 10.75
C GLN A 143 9.05 -3.39 10.98
N PHE A 144 7.81 -3.83 10.78
CA PHE A 144 6.63 -2.98 10.94
C PHE A 144 6.05 -3.11 12.33
N ASP A 145 5.73 -1.96 12.92
CA ASP A 145 4.95 -1.88 14.15
C ASP A 145 3.61 -1.24 13.84
N HIS A 146 2.58 -1.70 14.52
CA HIS A 146 1.28 -1.04 14.48
C HIS A 146 1.41 0.38 15.01
N SER A 147 0.90 1.34 14.25
CA SER A 147 1.03 2.75 14.55
C SER A 147 -0.28 3.46 14.26
N TRP A 148 -0.41 4.64 14.83
CA TRP A 148 -1.54 5.53 14.60
C TRP A 148 -1.05 6.79 13.91
N PRO A 149 -1.90 7.47 13.14
CA PRO A 149 -1.54 8.78 12.59
C PRO A 149 -1.18 9.72 13.72
N THR A 150 -0.11 10.50 13.54
CA THR A 150 0.28 11.53 14.50
C THR A 150 -0.70 12.71 14.45
N GLU A 151 -0.62 13.59 15.43
CA GLU A 151 -1.49 14.78 15.49
C GLU A 151 -1.46 15.61 14.20
N PRO A 152 -0.28 15.96 13.64
CA PRO A 152 -0.25 16.66 12.35
C PRO A 152 -0.90 15.86 11.21
N GLU A 153 -0.70 14.57 11.17
CA GLU A 153 -1.29 13.67 10.16
C GLU A 153 -2.81 13.62 10.28
N ARG A 154 -3.33 13.60 11.51
CA ARG A 154 -4.77 13.64 11.80
C ARG A 154 -5.41 14.96 11.39
N ARG A 155 -4.71 16.07 11.55
CA ARG A 155 -5.21 17.39 11.15
C ARG A 155 -5.53 17.44 9.68
N PHE A 156 -4.74 16.80 8.86
CA PHE A 156 -5.03 16.69 7.43
C PHE A 156 -6.32 15.92 7.15
N ARG A 157 -6.65 14.93 7.99
CA ARG A 157 -7.89 14.16 7.86
C ARG A 157 -9.10 14.97 8.29
N GLN A 158 -8.93 15.88 9.25
CA GLN A 158 -10.00 16.68 9.85
C GLN A 158 -10.26 17.99 9.14
N VAL A 159 -9.46 18.34 8.13
CA VAL A 159 -9.78 19.49 7.31
C VAL A 159 -11.11 19.19 6.62
N PRO A 160 -12.19 19.92 6.97
CA PRO A 160 -13.48 19.62 6.40
C PRO A 160 -13.39 19.74 4.88
N SER A 161 -13.87 18.71 4.21
CA SER A 161 -14.13 18.84 2.80
C SER A 161 -15.23 19.89 2.68
N PHE A 162 -14.88 21.06 2.28
CA PHE A 162 -15.86 22.04 1.88
C PHE A 162 -16.42 21.60 0.54
N SER A 163 -17.47 20.87 0.64
CA SER A 163 -18.31 20.65 -0.52
C SER A 163 -19.19 21.85 -0.69
#